data_650e4a2a5eb82bcd1b2931f7040e0839
#
_entry.id   650e4a2a5eb82bcd1b2931f7040e0839
#
_cell.length_a   1.000
_cell.length_b   1.000
_cell.length_c   1.000
_cell.angle_alpha   90.00
_cell.angle_beta   90.00
_cell.angle_gamma   90.00
#
_symmetry.space_group_name_H-M   'P 1'
#
loop_
_entity.id
_entity.type
_entity.pdbx_description
1 polymer ?
#
loop_
_entity_poly.entity_id
_entity_poly.type
_entity_poly.pdbx_seq_one_letter_code
_entity_poly.pdbx_strand_id
1 'polypeptide(L)'
;MSVAEITALQITGATIESLSGNETSLLPNIIGIDYFENILEPAVTMEIQLWSTNSLFNLIPIRGGEKVTLELETARGTWEFDDDNPLYVYKVSDLNAEKLSETFTLHLVSREFLTNETNRCVRKYEKKNIHEHVKSILKDVLLTDRYSDESIERTSNNYTFIGNYKKPFHTLQWLGPKSISATDSSTKGTSGEGKDAIARGTAGFFFYENKDGFHFKSIDGLTSSLKVAEGKSEKKESLKVGKAYSFSDIISESTTKGEPLKIIKWNM
;
A
#
# COMPACT_ATOMS: atom_id res chain seq x y z
N MET A 1 -13.43 -0.78 -35.48
CA MET A 1 -13.20 -0.18 -34.16
C MET A 1 -13.23 -1.32 -33.16
N SER A 2 -12.07 -1.83 -32.74
CA SER A 2 -12.03 -2.82 -31.67
C SER A 2 -12.30 -2.09 -30.36
N VAL A 3 -13.42 -2.42 -29.73
CA VAL A 3 -13.66 -2.08 -28.33
C VAL A 3 -12.48 -2.69 -27.58
N ALA A 4 -11.67 -1.85 -26.93
CA ALA A 4 -10.64 -2.34 -26.01
C ALA A 4 -11.41 -3.18 -24.98
N GLU A 5 -11.27 -4.49 -25.03
CA GLU A 5 -11.69 -5.36 -23.97
C GLU A 5 -11.02 -4.86 -22.72
N ILE A 6 -11.82 -4.36 -21.78
CA ILE A 6 -11.38 -4.16 -20.41
C ILE A 6 -11.01 -5.56 -19.95
N THR A 7 -9.74 -5.85 -19.96
CA THR A 7 -9.24 -7.18 -19.60
C THR A 7 -9.64 -7.41 -18.15
N ALA A 8 -10.61 -8.28 -17.98
CA ALA A 8 -11.12 -8.63 -16.65
C ALA A 8 -9.96 -9.18 -15.82
N LEU A 9 -9.95 -8.85 -14.54
CA LEU A 9 -9.09 -9.49 -13.56
C LEU A 9 -9.36 -11.01 -13.63
N GLN A 10 -8.33 -11.81 -13.86
CA GLN A 10 -8.41 -13.25 -13.82
C GLN A 10 -7.71 -13.76 -12.57
N ILE A 11 -8.39 -14.62 -11.82
CA ILE A 11 -7.82 -15.29 -10.65
C ILE A 11 -7.24 -16.61 -11.16
N THR A 12 -5.92 -16.77 -11.11
CA THR A 12 -5.23 -17.97 -11.59
C THR A 12 -4.92 -18.95 -10.46
N GLY A 13 -4.75 -18.44 -9.24
CA GLY A 13 -4.51 -19.23 -8.03
C GLY A 13 -5.17 -18.61 -6.81
N ALA A 14 -5.72 -19.45 -5.94
CA ALA A 14 -6.22 -19.05 -4.63
C ALA A 14 -6.21 -20.26 -3.69
N THR A 15 -5.41 -20.21 -2.63
CA THR A 15 -5.36 -21.28 -1.63
C THR A 15 -5.43 -20.71 -0.22
N ILE A 16 -6.01 -21.47 0.68
CA ILE A 16 -6.00 -21.21 2.12
C ILE A 16 -5.29 -22.36 2.83
N GLU A 17 -4.32 -21.99 3.66
CA GLU A 17 -3.62 -22.92 4.53
C GLU A 17 -4.17 -22.76 5.95
N SER A 18 -4.73 -23.83 6.49
CA SER A 18 -5.22 -23.88 7.88
C SER A 18 -4.05 -23.85 8.86
N LEU A 19 -4.32 -23.49 10.12
CA LEU A 19 -3.32 -23.52 11.19
C LEU A 19 -2.71 -24.92 11.45
N SER A 20 -3.33 -25.98 10.92
CA SER A 20 -2.80 -27.35 10.97
C SER A 20 -1.92 -27.71 9.76
N GLY A 21 -1.71 -26.79 8.82
CA GLY A 21 -0.91 -27.00 7.62
C GLY A 21 -1.67 -27.68 6.46
N ASN A 22 -2.98 -27.81 6.55
CA ASN A 22 -3.77 -28.33 5.44
C ASN A 22 -4.11 -27.21 4.47
N GLU A 23 -3.77 -27.42 3.21
CA GLU A 23 -4.09 -26.50 2.12
C GLU A 23 -5.40 -26.87 1.41
N THR A 24 -6.18 -25.89 1.08
CA THR A 24 -7.42 -26.04 0.32
C THR A 24 -7.54 -24.95 -0.72
N SER A 25 -7.89 -25.31 -1.96
CA SER A 25 -8.14 -24.34 -3.01
C SER A 25 -9.45 -23.62 -2.79
N LEU A 26 -9.41 -22.30 -2.80
CA LEU A 26 -10.59 -21.41 -2.76
C LEU A 26 -11.11 -21.09 -4.15
N LEU A 27 -10.31 -21.29 -5.20
CA LEU A 27 -10.58 -20.84 -6.56
C LEU A 27 -11.98 -21.18 -7.08
N PRO A 28 -12.50 -22.43 -6.91
CA PRO A 28 -13.82 -22.78 -7.43
C PRO A 28 -14.97 -22.14 -6.65
N ASN A 29 -14.69 -21.53 -5.51
CA ASN A 29 -15.69 -21.00 -4.58
C ASN A 29 -15.75 -19.48 -4.55
N ILE A 30 -14.81 -18.79 -5.23
CA ILE A 30 -14.73 -17.33 -5.20
C ILE A 30 -15.84 -16.72 -6.07
N ILE A 31 -16.63 -15.83 -5.47
CA ILE A 31 -17.64 -15.01 -6.17
C ILE A 31 -17.02 -13.66 -6.53
N GLY A 32 -16.24 -13.06 -5.65
CA GLY A 32 -15.65 -11.75 -5.82
C GLY A 32 -14.46 -11.50 -4.90
N ILE A 33 -13.60 -10.59 -5.33
CA ILE A 33 -12.45 -10.10 -4.55
C ILE A 33 -12.44 -8.59 -4.60
N ASP A 34 -12.34 -7.96 -3.44
CA ASP A 34 -12.17 -6.53 -3.27
C ASP A 34 -10.85 -6.28 -2.55
N TYR A 35 -9.95 -5.52 -3.18
CA TYR A 35 -8.65 -5.15 -2.63
C TYR A 35 -8.61 -3.65 -2.35
N PHE A 36 -8.18 -3.29 -1.13
CA PHE A 36 -8.18 -1.92 -0.65
C PHE A 36 -6.78 -1.46 -0.29
N GLU A 37 -6.33 -0.41 -0.95
CA GLU A 37 -5.15 0.38 -0.58
C GLU A 37 -5.60 1.80 -0.25
N ASN A 38 -5.15 2.32 0.89
CA ASN A 38 -5.48 3.67 1.32
C ASN A 38 -4.24 4.35 1.92
N ILE A 39 -3.90 5.52 1.41
CA ILE A 39 -2.75 6.29 1.89
C ILE A 39 -2.88 6.73 3.36
N LEU A 40 -4.10 6.77 3.90
CA LEU A 40 -4.38 7.13 5.30
C LEU A 40 -4.40 5.92 6.22
N GLU A 41 -4.41 4.71 5.66
CA GLU A 41 -4.42 3.46 6.43
C GLU A 41 -3.05 2.78 6.38
N PRO A 42 -2.58 2.24 7.52
CA PRO A 42 -1.23 1.71 7.62
C PRO A 42 -1.08 0.28 7.07
N ALA A 43 -2.17 -0.37 6.67
CA ALA A 43 -2.16 -1.73 6.15
C ALA A 43 -3.15 -1.91 5.02
N VAL A 44 -2.81 -2.80 4.09
CA VAL A 44 -3.72 -3.26 3.04
C VAL A 44 -4.74 -4.22 3.61
N THR A 45 -5.94 -4.20 3.03
CA THR A 45 -7.00 -5.14 3.35
C THR A 45 -7.58 -5.74 2.07
N MET A 46 -8.05 -6.97 2.16
CA MET A 46 -8.73 -7.64 1.06
C MET A 46 -9.95 -8.38 1.58
N GLU A 47 -11.01 -8.39 0.79
CA GLU A 47 -12.21 -9.16 1.06
C GLU A 47 -12.42 -10.17 -0.04
N ILE A 48 -12.64 -11.43 0.33
CA ILE A 48 -12.96 -12.52 -0.60
C ILE A 48 -14.34 -13.04 -0.26
N GLN A 49 -15.26 -12.90 -1.18
CA GLN A 49 -16.59 -13.45 -1.08
C GLN A 49 -16.60 -14.87 -1.63
N LEU A 50 -17.05 -15.81 -0.81
CA LEU A 50 -17.05 -17.23 -1.11
C LEU A 50 -18.49 -17.79 -1.13
N TRP A 51 -18.72 -18.73 -2.04
CA TRP A 51 -19.92 -19.55 -2.12
C TRP A 51 -19.52 -21.02 -2.21
N SER A 52 -20.17 -21.86 -1.44
CA SER A 52 -19.87 -23.29 -1.41
C SER A 52 -21.13 -24.13 -1.23
N THR A 53 -21.15 -25.30 -1.87
CA THR A 53 -22.16 -26.33 -1.68
C THR A 53 -21.66 -27.48 -0.78
N ASN A 54 -20.36 -27.48 -0.44
CA ASN A 54 -19.68 -28.56 0.25
C ASN A 54 -19.36 -28.25 1.72
N SER A 55 -20.02 -27.28 2.32
CA SER A 55 -19.73 -26.83 3.70
C SER A 55 -18.24 -26.49 3.89
N LEU A 56 -17.71 -25.66 3.01
CA LEU A 56 -16.29 -25.26 3.01
C LEU A 56 -15.88 -24.67 4.35
N PHE A 57 -16.75 -23.89 4.99
CA PHE A 57 -16.51 -23.30 6.29
C PHE A 57 -16.28 -24.33 7.40
N ASN A 58 -16.98 -25.48 7.33
CA ASN A 58 -16.77 -26.57 8.26
C ASN A 58 -15.57 -27.45 7.90
N LEU A 59 -15.27 -27.56 6.60
CA LEU A 59 -14.13 -28.33 6.11
C LEU A 59 -12.80 -27.66 6.47
N ILE A 60 -12.77 -26.34 6.39
CA ILE A 60 -11.62 -25.53 6.82
C ILE A 60 -12.02 -24.87 8.14
N PRO A 61 -11.52 -25.34 9.29
CA PRO A 61 -11.85 -24.75 10.58
C PRO A 61 -11.21 -23.36 10.72
N ILE A 62 -11.84 -22.36 10.10
CA ILE A 62 -11.38 -20.98 10.09
C ILE A 62 -11.53 -20.41 11.50
N ARG A 63 -10.40 -20.04 12.11
CA ARG A 63 -10.33 -19.49 13.47
C ARG A 63 -9.72 -18.10 13.54
N GLY A 64 -9.13 -17.64 12.42
CA GLY A 64 -8.32 -16.45 12.29
C GLY A 64 -6.81 -16.77 12.33
N GLY A 65 -6.07 -16.14 11.44
CA GLY A 65 -4.64 -16.38 11.27
C GLY A 65 -4.29 -17.41 10.19
N GLU A 66 -5.28 -17.97 9.50
CA GLU A 66 -5.06 -18.81 8.33
C GLU A 66 -4.37 -18.00 7.23
N LYS A 67 -3.39 -18.63 6.58
CA LYS A 67 -2.63 -18.05 5.49
C LYS A 67 -3.40 -18.22 4.17
N VAL A 68 -3.49 -17.15 3.42
CA VAL A 68 -4.11 -17.14 2.09
C VAL A 68 -3.12 -16.66 1.07
N THR A 69 -2.91 -17.44 0.02
CA THR A 69 -2.11 -17.09 -1.13
C THR A 69 -3.03 -16.88 -2.32
N LEU A 70 -2.71 -15.87 -3.14
CA LEU A 70 -3.52 -15.46 -4.28
C LEU A 70 -2.63 -15.09 -5.46
N GLU A 71 -3.05 -15.48 -6.65
CA GLU A 71 -2.44 -15.09 -7.91
C GLU A 71 -3.51 -14.47 -8.81
N LEU A 72 -3.31 -13.21 -9.16
CA LEU A 72 -4.25 -12.39 -9.91
C LEU A 72 -3.58 -11.90 -11.18
N GLU A 73 -4.09 -12.26 -12.33
CA GLU A 73 -3.59 -11.79 -13.62
C GLU A 73 -4.42 -10.60 -14.11
N THR A 74 -3.72 -9.54 -14.49
CA THR A 74 -4.33 -8.32 -15.04
C THR A 74 -3.67 -8.00 -16.38
N ALA A 75 -4.30 -7.13 -17.16
CA ALA A 75 -3.70 -6.62 -18.40
C ALA A 75 -2.34 -5.91 -18.22
N ARG A 76 -2.00 -5.54 -16.97
CA ARG A 76 -0.78 -4.81 -16.61
C ARG A 76 0.27 -5.68 -15.91
N GLY A 77 0.03 -6.96 -15.77
CA GLY A 77 0.91 -7.92 -15.10
C GLY A 77 0.22 -8.72 -14.01
N THR A 78 0.96 -9.63 -13.42
CA THR A 78 0.51 -10.52 -12.36
C THR A 78 0.67 -9.85 -10.99
N TRP A 79 -0.31 -10.05 -10.13
CA TRP A 79 -0.24 -9.70 -8.72
C TRP A 79 -0.20 -10.99 -7.92
N GLU A 80 0.88 -11.17 -7.21
CA GLU A 80 1.13 -12.38 -6.43
C GLU A 80 1.16 -12.03 -4.95
N PHE A 81 0.34 -12.77 -4.19
CA PHE A 81 0.39 -12.83 -2.73
C PHE A 81 0.81 -14.26 -2.39
N ASP A 82 2.12 -14.50 -2.53
CA ASP A 82 2.77 -15.80 -2.39
C ASP A 82 3.18 -16.12 -0.95
N ASP A 83 4.02 -17.14 -0.78
CA ASP A 83 4.53 -17.54 0.52
C ASP A 83 5.42 -16.50 1.21
N ASP A 84 6.07 -15.63 0.43
CA ASP A 84 6.91 -14.56 0.96
C ASP A 84 6.08 -13.36 1.41
N ASN A 85 4.90 -13.17 0.79
CA ASN A 85 4.00 -12.06 1.08
C ASN A 85 2.52 -12.50 1.14
N PRO A 86 2.16 -13.47 1.99
CA PRO A 86 0.79 -13.95 2.07
C PRO A 86 -0.11 -12.98 2.83
N LEU A 87 -1.41 -13.15 2.62
CA LEU A 87 -2.43 -12.50 3.43
C LEU A 87 -2.96 -13.46 4.51
N TYR A 88 -3.51 -12.90 5.57
CA TYR A 88 -4.00 -13.67 6.70
C TYR A 88 -5.45 -13.33 7.01
N VAL A 89 -6.25 -14.35 7.29
CA VAL A 89 -7.64 -14.16 7.72
C VAL A 89 -7.66 -13.52 9.11
N TYR A 90 -8.32 -12.37 9.26
CA TYR A 90 -8.51 -11.76 10.58
C TYR A 90 -9.97 -11.69 11.00
N LYS A 91 -10.90 -11.82 10.05
CA LYS A 91 -12.33 -11.76 10.31
C LYS A 91 -13.09 -12.57 9.27
N VAL A 92 -14.21 -13.15 9.67
CA VAL A 92 -15.22 -13.73 8.77
C VAL A 92 -16.52 -12.97 9.01
N SER A 93 -17.22 -12.63 7.94
CA SER A 93 -18.54 -11.99 7.99
C SER A 93 -19.52 -12.61 7.00
N ASP A 94 -20.75 -12.14 7.07
CA ASP A 94 -21.84 -12.45 6.13
C ASP A 94 -22.09 -13.96 5.95
N LEU A 95 -21.85 -14.72 7.02
CA LEU A 95 -22.10 -16.15 7.01
C LEU A 95 -23.61 -16.43 6.91
N ASN A 96 -24.01 -16.89 5.74
CA ASN A 96 -25.38 -17.33 5.46
C ASN A 96 -25.35 -18.80 5.02
N ALA A 97 -25.93 -19.66 5.83
CA ALA A 97 -26.00 -21.09 5.55
C ALA A 97 -27.45 -21.50 5.19
N GLU A 98 -27.63 -21.95 3.99
CA GLU A 98 -28.86 -22.55 3.48
C GLU A 98 -28.73 -24.08 3.48
N LYS A 99 -29.81 -24.77 3.13
CA LYS A 99 -29.82 -26.26 3.18
C LYS A 99 -28.75 -26.93 2.31
N LEU A 100 -28.36 -26.30 1.20
CA LEU A 100 -27.47 -26.87 0.18
C LEU A 100 -26.31 -25.95 -0.20
N SER A 101 -26.25 -24.77 0.37
CA SER A 101 -25.21 -23.80 0.06
C SER A 101 -24.89 -22.90 1.24
N GLU A 102 -23.69 -22.39 1.25
CA GLU A 102 -23.23 -21.39 2.22
C GLU A 102 -22.52 -20.25 1.49
N THR A 103 -22.67 -19.05 2.00
CA THR A 103 -21.92 -17.88 1.57
C THR A 103 -21.27 -17.23 2.77
N PHE A 104 -20.06 -16.75 2.61
CA PHE A 104 -19.37 -15.98 3.64
C PHE A 104 -18.27 -15.12 3.02
N THR A 105 -17.84 -14.11 3.76
CA THR A 105 -16.77 -13.20 3.35
C THR A 105 -15.58 -13.37 4.27
N LEU A 106 -14.41 -13.66 3.69
CA LEU A 106 -13.13 -13.65 4.37
C LEU A 106 -12.53 -12.25 4.28
N HIS A 107 -12.17 -11.67 5.41
CA HIS A 107 -11.42 -10.43 5.49
C HIS A 107 -9.96 -10.76 5.77
N LEU A 108 -9.10 -10.32 4.87
CA LEU A 108 -7.67 -10.60 4.87
C LEU A 108 -6.86 -9.34 5.13
N VAL A 109 -5.72 -9.51 5.76
CA VAL A 109 -4.75 -8.44 6.06
C VAL A 109 -3.33 -8.94 5.87
N SER A 110 -2.37 -8.02 5.77
CA SER A 110 -0.95 -8.36 5.80
C SER A 110 -0.53 -8.91 7.17
N ARG A 111 0.57 -9.68 7.19
CA ARG A 111 1.15 -10.24 8.42
C ARG A 111 1.46 -9.15 9.46
N GLU A 112 1.92 -8.02 9.00
CA GLU A 112 2.32 -6.90 9.84
C GLU A 112 1.14 -6.27 10.59
N PHE A 113 -0.06 -6.35 10.06
CA PHE A 113 -1.27 -5.95 10.78
C PHE A 113 -1.48 -6.82 12.03
N LEU A 114 -1.32 -8.14 11.92
CA LEU A 114 -1.43 -9.05 13.06
C LEU A 114 -0.30 -8.81 14.07
N THR A 115 0.92 -8.61 13.58
CA THR A 115 2.08 -8.27 14.42
C THR A 115 1.89 -6.95 15.16
N ASN A 116 1.27 -5.95 14.52
CA ASN A 116 0.92 -4.67 15.15
C ASN A 116 -0.04 -4.82 16.33
N GLU A 117 -0.95 -5.81 16.28
CA GLU A 117 -1.88 -6.06 17.38
C GLU A 117 -1.19 -6.67 18.62
N THR A 118 -0.15 -7.45 18.41
CA THR A 118 0.57 -8.15 19.48
C THR A 118 1.76 -7.35 20.03
N ASN A 119 2.47 -6.62 19.19
CA ASN A 119 3.69 -5.93 19.56
C ASN A 119 3.44 -4.48 20.00
N ARG A 120 4.38 -3.94 20.80
CA ARG A 120 4.33 -2.58 21.34
C ARG A 120 5.68 -1.89 21.23
N CYS A 121 5.67 -0.59 20.99
CA CYS A 121 6.86 0.26 21.06
C CYS A 121 7.14 0.60 22.53
N VAL A 122 8.16 -0.03 23.12
CA VAL A 122 8.45 0.09 24.57
C VAL A 122 9.76 0.81 24.87
N ARG A 123 10.59 1.06 23.83
CA ARG A 123 11.93 1.64 24.03
C ARG A 123 11.94 3.15 23.83
N LYS A 124 13.03 3.77 24.25
CA LYS A 124 13.40 5.15 23.94
C LYS A 124 14.07 5.19 22.56
N TYR A 125 13.64 6.12 21.74
CA TYR A 125 14.19 6.39 20.41
C TYR A 125 14.94 7.73 20.48
N GLU A 126 16.26 7.70 20.28
CA GLU A 126 17.12 8.86 20.56
C GLU A 126 17.94 9.28 19.35
N LYS A 127 18.10 10.61 19.22
CA LYS A 127 19.14 11.30 18.43
C LYS A 127 19.31 10.82 16.98
N LYS A 128 18.25 10.37 16.35
CA LYS A 128 18.23 9.96 14.96
C LYS A 128 17.16 10.73 14.20
N ASN A 129 17.30 10.74 12.88
CA ASN A 129 16.27 11.27 12.00
C ASN A 129 15.01 10.38 12.06
N ILE A 130 13.84 10.97 11.82
CA ILE A 130 12.58 10.23 11.96
C ILE A 130 12.53 9.03 11.01
N HIS A 131 13.01 9.14 9.78
CA HIS A 131 13.04 8.02 8.84
C HIS A 131 13.87 6.81 9.35
N GLU A 132 14.92 7.05 10.13
CA GLU A 132 15.70 5.97 10.75
C GLU A 132 14.92 5.29 11.89
N HIS A 133 14.12 6.07 12.64
CA HIS A 133 13.21 5.51 13.63
C HIS A 133 12.12 4.68 12.98
N VAL A 134 11.57 5.15 11.84
CA VAL A 134 10.58 4.39 11.05
C VAL A 134 11.16 3.05 10.62
N LYS A 135 12.36 3.02 10.00
CA LYS A 135 13.05 1.78 9.62
C LYS A 135 13.28 0.85 10.81
N SER A 136 13.70 1.42 11.95
CA SER A 136 13.93 0.65 13.18
C SER A 136 12.63 0.04 13.74
N ILE A 137 11.49 0.74 13.66
CA ILE A 137 10.20 0.21 14.10
C ILE A 137 9.73 -0.90 13.16
N LEU A 138 9.85 -0.71 11.84
CA LEU A 138 9.52 -1.73 10.86
C LEU A 138 10.33 -3.01 11.09
N LYS A 139 11.65 -2.88 11.22
CA LYS A 139 12.55 -4.03 11.37
C LYS A 139 12.46 -4.71 12.73
N ASP A 140 12.48 -3.93 13.82
CA ASP A 140 12.67 -4.49 15.17
C ASP A 140 11.35 -4.79 15.89
N VAL A 141 10.25 -4.10 15.53
CA VAL A 141 8.96 -4.23 16.21
C VAL A 141 7.92 -4.92 15.34
N LEU A 142 7.82 -4.54 14.07
CA LEU A 142 6.94 -5.21 13.10
C LEU A 142 7.58 -6.44 12.46
N LEU A 143 8.90 -6.60 12.61
CA LEU A 143 9.67 -7.75 12.11
C LEU A 143 9.52 -7.94 10.59
N THR A 144 9.53 -6.82 9.86
CA THR A 144 9.38 -6.81 8.40
C THR A 144 10.53 -6.06 7.73
N ASP A 145 10.89 -6.53 6.56
CA ASP A 145 11.82 -5.90 5.62
C ASP A 145 11.13 -5.47 4.31
N ARG A 146 9.79 -5.55 4.27
CA ARG A 146 8.96 -5.16 3.13
C ARG A 146 8.94 -3.63 2.92
N TYR A 147 10.12 -3.05 2.77
CA TYR A 147 10.31 -1.64 2.41
C TYR A 147 11.65 -1.48 1.70
N SER A 148 11.75 -0.47 0.84
CA SER A 148 12.99 -0.09 0.17
C SER A 148 13.52 1.25 0.73
N ASP A 149 14.77 1.58 0.41
CA ASP A 149 15.32 2.90 0.73
C ASP A 149 14.58 4.03 0.02
N GLU A 150 13.97 3.75 -1.12
CA GLU A 150 13.17 4.71 -1.88
C GLU A 150 11.75 4.85 -1.33
N SER A 151 11.20 3.80 -0.68
CA SER A 151 9.88 3.85 -0.09
C SER A 151 9.84 4.64 1.22
N ILE A 152 10.96 4.71 1.93
CA ILE A 152 11.12 5.47 3.17
C ILE A 152 11.90 6.74 2.90
N GLU A 153 11.18 7.84 2.65
CA GLU A 153 11.76 9.15 2.35
C GLU A 153 12.59 9.69 3.51
N ARG A 154 13.76 10.25 3.18
CA ARG A 154 14.66 10.84 4.17
C ARG A 154 14.06 12.08 4.83
N THR A 155 14.21 12.17 6.16
CA THR A 155 13.81 13.32 6.95
C THR A 155 15.03 14.09 7.42
N SER A 156 14.91 15.43 7.51
CA SER A 156 15.99 16.30 7.93
C SER A 156 16.08 16.50 9.44
N ASN A 157 14.96 16.32 10.15
CA ASN A 157 14.87 16.62 11.55
C ASN A 157 15.15 15.40 12.45
N ASN A 158 15.97 15.64 13.47
CA ASN A 158 16.19 14.69 14.56
C ASN A 158 15.02 14.74 15.54
N TYR A 159 14.60 13.58 16.00
CA TYR A 159 13.53 13.48 16.96
C TYR A 159 13.84 12.45 18.06
N THR A 160 13.53 12.80 19.30
CA THR A 160 13.68 11.89 20.44
C THR A 160 12.33 11.69 21.11
N PHE A 161 11.91 10.45 21.29
CA PHE A 161 10.63 10.10 21.91
C PHE A 161 10.70 8.75 22.63
N ILE A 162 9.70 8.50 23.46
CA ILE A 162 9.48 7.22 24.12
C ILE A 162 8.29 6.55 23.45
N GLY A 163 8.39 5.27 23.14
CA GLY A 163 7.34 4.50 22.44
C GLY A 163 6.05 4.37 23.25
N ASN A 164 6.11 4.56 24.56
CA ASN A 164 4.99 4.68 25.49
C ASN A 164 3.92 3.59 25.35
N TYR A 165 4.36 2.36 25.08
CA TYR A 165 3.49 1.18 24.95
C TYR A 165 2.46 1.27 23.81
N LYS A 166 2.70 2.16 22.84
CA LYS A 166 1.80 2.32 21.69
C LYS A 166 2.01 1.23 20.65
N LYS A 167 0.95 0.93 19.89
CA LYS A 167 1.04 0.05 18.72
C LYS A 167 2.01 0.64 17.69
N PRO A 168 2.79 -0.19 16.96
CA PRO A 168 3.74 0.27 15.94
C PRO A 168 3.10 1.17 14.89
N PHE A 169 2.00 0.77 14.27
CA PHE A 169 1.32 1.58 13.25
C PHE A 169 0.88 2.94 13.78
N HIS A 170 0.32 2.98 14.99
CA HIS A 170 -0.03 4.25 15.62
C HIS A 170 1.20 5.15 15.81
N THR A 171 2.34 4.58 16.21
CA THR A 171 3.59 5.33 16.39
C THR A 171 4.11 5.85 15.05
N LEU A 172 4.06 5.04 13.99
CA LEU A 172 4.50 5.42 12.65
C LEU A 172 3.63 6.55 12.06
N GLN A 173 2.31 6.44 12.17
CA GLN A 173 1.39 7.51 11.76
C GLN A 173 1.57 8.78 12.58
N TRP A 174 1.80 8.65 13.89
CA TRP A 174 2.05 9.79 14.78
C TRP A 174 3.36 10.53 14.45
N LEU A 175 4.37 9.85 13.90
CA LEU A 175 5.61 10.47 13.44
C LEU A 175 5.41 11.24 12.12
N GLY A 176 4.42 10.92 11.31
CA GLY A 176 4.17 11.56 10.03
C GLY A 176 4.09 13.09 10.10
N PRO A 177 3.18 13.69 10.90
CA PRO A 177 3.05 15.15 11.00
C PRO A 177 4.27 15.84 11.60
N LYS A 178 5.18 15.13 12.22
CA LYS A 178 6.41 15.65 12.85
C LYS A 178 7.62 15.60 11.94
N SER A 179 7.48 14.94 10.79
CA SER A 179 8.56 14.72 9.83
C SER A 179 8.68 15.90 8.88
N ILE A 180 9.92 16.27 8.57
CA ILE A 180 10.26 17.29 7.59
C ILE A 180 11.14 16.62 6.55
N SER A 181 10.78 16.74 5.26
CA SER A 181 11.56 16.15 4.18
C SER A 181 12.98 16.70 4.15
N ALA A 182 13.96 15.83 3.95
CA ALA A 182 15.32 16.23 3.64
C ALA A 182 15.34 16.62 2.17
N THR A 183 15.36 17.91 1.89
CA THR A 183 15.55 18.39 0.53
C THR A 183 16.95 18.02 0.09
N ASP A 184 17.10 17.16 -0.90
CA ASP A 184 18.38 16.93 -1.54
C ASP A 184 18.80 18.24 -2.23
N SER A 185 19.77 18.91 -1.62
CA SER A 185 20.43 20.10 -2.18
C SER A 185 21.27 19.80 -3.44
N SER A 186 21.03 18.65 -4.08
CA SER A 186 21.75 18.18 -5.26
C SER A 186 21.18 18.67 -6.59
N THR A 187 20.11 19.44 -6.60
CA THR A 187 19.79 20.24 -7.80
C THR A 187 20.76 21.42 -7.83
N LYS A 188 21.96 21.21 -8.36
CA LYS A 188 22.83 22.27 -8.85
C LYS A 188 22.09 23.01 -9.96
N GLY A 189 21.20 23.91 -9.57
CA GLY A 189 20.67 24.94 -10.43
C GLY A 189 21.78 25.91 -10.72
N THR A 190 22.16 25.98 -11.98
CA THR A 190 23.02 27.00 -12.61
C THR A 190 22.70 28.37 -12.01
N SER A 191 23.74 28.99 -11.44
CA SER A 191 23.92 30.40 -11.11
C SER A 191 22.76 31.36 -11.48
N GLY A 192 22.03 31.79 -10.46
CA GLY A 192 21.17 32.96 -10.46
C GLY A 192 21.08 33.49 -9.04
N GLU A 193 21.57 34.69 -8.81
CA GLU A 193 21.59 35.39 -7.53
C GLU A 193 20.20 35.49 -6.91
N GLY A 194 20.04 34.78 -5.77
CA GLY A 194 18.88 34.88 -4.92
C GLY A 194 19.12 34.05 -3.66
N LYS A 195 19.66 34.69 -2.61
CA LYS A 195 20.03 34.10 -1.34
C LYS A 195 18.86 33.60 -0.45
N ASP A 196 17.73 33.23 -0.98
CA ASP A 196 16.57 32.78 -0.19
C ASP A 196 15.85 31.55 -0.73
N ALA A 197 16.55 30.67 -1.42
CA ALA A 197 16.04 29.30 -1.58
C ALA A 197 16.22 28.55 -0.25
N ILE A 198 15.44 28.93 0.75
CA ILE A 198 15.19 28.08 1.90
C ILE A 198 14.52 26.86 1.30
N ALA A 199 15.28 25.79 1.16
CA ALA A 199 14.76 24.48 0.82
C ALA A 199 13.77 24.08 1.92
N ARG A 200 12.53 24.49 1.76
CA ARG A 200 11.43 24.17 2.66
C ARG A 200 10.94 22.80 2.26
N GLY A 201 11.49 21.78 2.92
CA GLY A 201 10.85 20.47 2.92
C GLY A 201 9.44 20.62 3.49
N THR A 202 8.45 20.12 2.81
CA THR A 202 7.07 20.10 3.32
C THR A 202 7.02 19.24 4.58
N ALA A 203 6.35 19.74 5.61
CA ALA A 203 6.01 18.95 6.78
C ALA A 203 4.78 18.09 6.44
N GLY A 204 4.77 16.89 7.01
CA GLY A 204 3.66 15.96 6.84
C GLY A 204 4.00 14.81 5.91
N PHE A 205 4.08 13.64 6.53
CA PHE A 205 4.35 12.37 5.87
C PHE A 205 3.16 11.46 6.08
N PHE A 206 2.93 10.60 5.11
CA PHE A 206 1.99 9.50 5.21
C PHE A 206 2.75 8.19 5.42
N PHE A 207 2.24 7.37 6.33
CA PHE A 207 2.67 6.00 6.50
C PHE A 207 1.55 5.08 6.04
N TYR A 208 1.81 4.29 5.02
CA TYR A 208 0.84 3.40 4.41
C TYR A 208 1.52 2.17 3.82
N GLU A 209 0.73 1.13 3.60
CA GLU A 209 1.11 -0.07 2.88
C GLU A 209 0.43 -0.10 1.51
N ASN A 210 1.13 -0.62 0.53
CA ASN A 210 0.58 -1.02 -0.76
C ASN A 210 1.09 -2.42 -1.12
N LYS A 211 0.78 -2.90 -2.31
CA LYS A 211 1.23 -4.21 -2.77
C LYS A 211 2.77 -4.38 -2.72
N ASP A 212 3.54 -3.31 -2.93
CA ASP A 212 5.00 -3.35 -2.98
C ASP A 212 5.65 -3.26 -1.58
N GLY A 213 4.85 -3.01 -0.53
CA GLY A 213 5.27 -2.94 0.85
C GLY A 213 4.97 -1.60 1.54
N PHE A 214 5.76 -1.27 2.56
CA PHE A 214 5.55 -0.10 3.40
C PHE A 214 6.20 1.15 2.84
N HIS A 215 5.48 2.26 2.94
CA HIS A 215 5.89 3.57 2.47
C HIS A 215 5.79 4.60 3.59
N PHE A 216 6.78 5.50 3.62
CA PHE A 216 6.77 6.68 4.46
C PHE A 216 7.22 7.87 3.61
N LYS A 217 6.26 8.61 3.06
CA LYS A 217 6.53 9.65 2.07
C LYS A 217 5.80 10.96 2.39
N SER A 218 6.46 12.07 2.06
CA SER A 218 5.83 13.38 2.09
C SER A 218 4.89 13.58 0.89
N ILE A 219 4.02 14.59 0.96
CA ILE A 219 3.17 14.99 -0.17
C ILE A 219 4.03 15.31 -1.40
N ASP A 220 5.14 16.03 -1.20
CA ASP A 220 6.08 16.37 -2.28
C ASP A 220 6.75 15.13 -2.86
N GLY A 221 7.15 14.17 -2.00
CA GLY A 221 7.71 12.88 -2.42
C GLY A 221 6.74 12.06 -3.26
N LEU A 222 5.46 12.10 -2.94
CA LEU A 222 4.40 11.42 -3.70
C LEU A 222 4.15 12.07 -5.07
N THR A 223 4.20 13.39 -5.14
CA THR A 223 3.99 14.13 -6.40
C THR A 223 5.23 14.14 -7.29
N SER A 224 6.43 14.09 -6.72
CA SER A 224 7.68 14.07 -7.48
C SER A 224 7.90 12.75 -8.22
N SER A 225 7.40 11.64 -7.71
CA SER A 225 7.46 10.33 -8.38
C SER A 225 6.68 10.28 -9.69
N LEU A 226 5.74 11.21 -9.90
CA LEU A 226 5.07 11.38 -11.19
C LEU A 226 5.97 11.97 -12.29
N LYS A 227 7.14 12.51 -11.92
CA LYS A 227 8.10 13.11 -12.88
C LYS A 227 9.09 12.11 -13.48
N VAL A 228 9.21 10.91 -12.97
CA VAL A 228 10.27 9.96 -13.32
C VAL A 228 9.82 8.86 -14.30
N ALA A 229 8.73 9.03 -15.01
CA ALA A 229 8.49 8.25 -16.22
C ALA A 229 9.19 8.90 -17.43
N GLU A 230 10.44 9.37 -17.25
CA GLU A 230 11.29 9.84 -18.35
C GLU A 230 12.12 8.70 -18.92
N GLY A 231 11.49 7.89 -19.77
CA GLY A 231 12.15 7.11 -20.77
C GLY A 231 12.15 7.88 -22.08
N LYS A 232 13.26 8.51 -22.41
CA LYS A 232 13.69 9.04 -23.72
C LYS A 232 12.71 9.91 -24.52
N SER A 233 13.04 11.20 -24.54
CA SER A 233 12.91 12.12 -25.67
C SER A 233 11.53 12.38 -26.23
N GLU A 234 10.86 13.37 -25.62
CA GLU A 234 10.28 14.51 -26.34
C GLU A 234 9.97 15.57 -25.29
N LYS A 235 10.20 16.84 -25.61
CA LYS A 235 9.98 17.99 -24.72
C LYS A 235 8.57 17.92 -24.10
N LYS A 236 8.41 17.25 -22.95
CA LYS A 236 7.19 17.38 -22.15
C LYS A 236 7.26 18.72 -21.44
N GLU A 237 6.39 19.63 -21.80
CA GLU A 237 6.18 20.83 -21.00
C GLU A 237 5.77 20.37 -19.59
N SER A 238 6.64 20.58 -18.62
CA SER A 238 6.31 20.33 -17.21
C SER A 238 5.13 21.23 -16.84
N LEU A 239 4.13 20.64 -16.16
CA LEU A 239 3.06 21.43 -15.54
C LEU A 239 3.69 22.53 -14.70
N LYS A 240 3.54 23.80 -15.14
CA LYS A 240 4.12 24.93 -14.44
C LYS A 240 3.27 25.23 -13.20
N VAL A 241 3.93 25.32 -12.05
CA VAL A 241 3.30 25.77 -10.82
C VAL A 241 2.68 27.16 -11.04
N GLY A 242 1.39 27.31 -10.74
CA GLY A 242 0.64 28.56 -10.91
C GLY A 242 -0.17 28.67 -12.22
N LYS A 243 -0.12 27.67 -13.10
CA LYS A 243 -1.01 27.60 -14.27
C LYS A 243 -2.26 26.79 -13.91
N ALA A 244 -3.45 27.36 -14.12
CA ALA A 244 -4.69 26.62 -14.01
C ALA A 244 -4.89 25.73 -15.25
N TYR A 245 -5.15 24.45 -15.03
CA TYR A 245 -5.47 23.49 -16.08
C TYR A 245 -6.93 23.11 -15.96
N SER A 246 -7.65 23.08 -17.08
CA SER A 246 -8.99 22.55 -17.09
C SER A 246 -8.97 21.03 -17.20
N PHE A 247 -10.03 20.38 -16.70
CA PHE A 247 -10.15 18.93 -16.80
C PHE A 247 -10.18 18.44 -18.25
N SER A 248 -10.70 19.27 -19.16
CA SER A 248 -10.71 19.03 -20.61
C SER A 248 -9.30 19.00 -21.22
N ASP A 249 -8.40 19.85 -20.74
CA ASP A 249 -7.01 19.90 -21.23
C ASP A 249 -6.24 18.64 -20.87
N ILE A 250 -6.49 18.10 -19.68
CA ILE A 250 -5.88 16.85 -19.22
C ILE A 250 -6.38 15.65 -20.01
N ILE A 251 -7.68 15.60 -20.32
CA ILE A 251 -8.27 14.54 -21.12
C ILE A 251 -7.79 14.59 -22.57
N SER A 252 -7.71 15.77 -23.18
CA SER A 252 -7.25 15.92 -24.56
C SER A 252 -5.79 15.50 -24.76
N GLU A 253 -4.93 15.78 -23.79
CA GLU A 253 -3.53 15.33 -23.83
C GLU A 253 -3.38 13.80 -23.66
N SER A 254 -4.21 13.17 -22.84
CA SER A 254 -4.15 11.72 -22.62
C SER A 254 -4.69 10.93 -23.82
N THR A 255 -5.72 11.43 -24.48
CA THR A 255 -6.31 10.79 -25.68
C THR A 255 -5.42 10.88 -26.91
N THR A 256 -4.61 11.94 -27.02
CA THR A 256 -3.70 12.13 -28.18
C THR A 256 -2.46 11.24 -28.09
N LYS A 257 -2.09 10.74 -26.91
CA LYS A 257 -0.89 9.94 -26.67
C LYS A 257 -1.13 8.46 -26.36
N GLY A 258 -2.40 8.01 -26.35
CA GLY A 258 -2.75 6.60 -26.16
C GLY A 258 -2.42 6.02 -24.77
N GLU A 259 -2.07 6.86 -23.79
CA GLU A 259 -1.84 6.42 -22.42
C GLU A 259 -3.12 6.50 -21.59
N PRO A 260 -3.49 5.41 -20.89
CA PRO A 260 -4.70 5.42 -20.07
C PRO A 260 -4.57 6.37 -18.90
N LEU A 261 -5.57 7.20 -18.69
CA LEU A 261 -5.68 8.07 -17.53
C LEU A 261 -5.79 7.21 -16.26
N LYS A 262 -4.85 7.38 -15.34
CA LYS A 262 -4.93 6.73 -14.03
C LYS A 262 -5.89 7.56 -13.15
N ILE A 263 -7.17 7.16 -13.14
CA ILE A 263 -8.15 7.78 -12.23
C ILE A 263 -7.97 7.15 -10.86
N ILE A 264 -7.38 7.90 -9.94
CA ILE A 264 -7.37 7.52 -8.52
C ILE A 264 -8.68 8.07 -7.94
N LYS A 265 -9.63 7.21 -7.65
CA LYS A 265 -10.83 7.61 -6.90
C LYS A 265 -10.45 7.75 -5.44
N TRP A 266 -10.51 8.97 -4.92
CA TRP A 266 -10.45 9.26 -3.51
C TRP A 266 -11.87 9.17 -2.97
N ASN A 267 -12.15 8.22 -2.10
CA ASN A 267 -13.33 8.28 -1.26
C ASN A 267 -12.97 9.08 -0.01
N MET A 268 -13.59 10.26 0.12
CA MET A 268 -13.54 11.03 1.36
C MET A 268 -14.47 10.43 2.41
#